data_70a263efec12731f75532a4eafbe1ed7
#
_entry.id   70a263efec12731f75532a4eafbe1ed7
#
_cell.length_a   1.000
_cell.length_b   1.000
_cell.length_c   1.000
_cell.angle_alpha   90.00
_cell.angle_beta   90.00
_cell.angle_gamma   90.00
#
_symmetry.space_group_name_H-M   'P 1'
#
loop_
_entity.id
_entity.type
_entity.pdbx_description
1 polymer ?
#
loop_
_entity_poly.entity_id
_entity_poly.type
_entity_poly.pdbx_seq_one_letter_code
_entity_poly.pdbx_strand_id
1 'polypeptide(L)'
;MGKQYMDMDFNSHEVQTIYPPITPYLYKKLEKKYVDYLWKIIKKGKKQKEEYKHRLAGNVSNSFGIVDEKQYFFNEICVPMIQKFREVNHGEDPVRNFVTLNPNCRLFLHEFWANYQYKHEFNPPHWHGGLYSFVIWMKIPYDWNEQIELPQFQTTKVEDRKAGMFEFEYSDTRGETRS
;
A
#
# COMPACT_ATOMS: atom_id res chain seq x y z
N MET A 1 7.95 -10.81 -19.31
CA MET A 1 9.00 -11.75 -19.82
C MET A 1 10.15 -11.75 -18.82
N GLY A 2 10.29 -12.81 -18.03
CA GLY A 2 11.39 -12.97 -17.09
C GLY A 2 12.69 -13.14 -17.85
N LYS A 3 13.68 -12.30 -17.59
CA LYS A 3 15.04 -12.50 -18.08
C LYS A 3 15.63 -13.67 -17.29
N GLN A 4 15.86 -14.75 -17.97
CA GLN A 4 16.67 -15.87 -17.49
C GLN A 4 18.10 -15.36 -17.34
N TYR A 5 18.61 -15.30 -16.11
CA TYR A 5 20.02 -15.04 -15.87
C TYR A 5 20.79 -16.30 -16.26
N MET A 6 21.89 -16.12 -17.02
CA MET A 6 22.76 -17.21 -17.43
C MET A 6 23.34 -17.90 -16.19
N ASP A 7 23.17 -19.21 -16.11
CA ASP A 7 23.93 -20.05 -15.18
C ASP A 7 25.43 -19.91 -15.50
N MET A 8 26.16 -19.25 -14.64
CA MET A 8 27.60 -19.25 -14.69
C MET A 8 28.11 -20.30 -13.71
N ASP A 9 28.67 -21.38 -14.25
CA ASP A 9 29.34 -22.39 -13.45
C ASP A 9 30.69 -21.85 -12.96
N PHE A 10 30.72 -21.42 -11.72
CA PHE A 10 31.94 -21.05 -11.04
C PHE A 10 32.44 -22.22 -10.17
N ASN A 11 33.15 -23.15 -10.78
CA ASN A 11 33.94 -24.16 -10.06
C ASN A 11 33.17 -24.90 -8.96
N SER A 12 32.17 -25.67 -9.29
CA SER A 12 31.48 -26.64 -8.43
C SER A 12 30.84 -26.03 -7.13
N HIS A 13 30.66 -24.74 -7.04
CA HIS A 13 29.87 -24.14 -6.00
C HIS A 13 28.40 -24.11 -6.41
N GLU A 14 27.51 -24.55 -5.54
CA GLU A 14 26.06 -24.37 -5.72
C GLU A 14 25.76 -22.91 -5.86
N VAL A 15 25.33 -22.47 -7.04
CA VAL A 15 24.83 -21.12 -7.26
C VAL A 15 23.38 -21.09 -6.83
N GLN A 16 23.08 -20.44 -5.72
CA GLN A 16 21.69 -20.20 -5.32
C GLN A 16 21.10 -19.06 -6.16
N THR A 17 20.04 -19.36 -6.87
CA THR A 17 19.28 -18.33 -7.58
C THR A 17 18.39 -17.61 -6.56
N ILE A 18 18.69 -16.33 -6.31
CA ILE A 18 17.86 -15.49 -5.46
C ILE A 18 16.80 -14.83 -6.34
N TYR A 19 15.54 -15.19 -6.13
CA TYR A 19 14.42 -14.56 -6.77
C TYR A 19 13.96 -13.37 -5.91
N PRO A 20 13.82 -12.15 -6.49
CA PRO A 20 13.19 -11.05 -5.78
C PRO A 20 11.72 -11.41 -5.48
N PRO A 21 11.08 -10.75 -4.50
CA PRO A 21 9.66 -10.94 -4.25
C PRO A 21 8.86 -10.82 -5.55
N ILE A 22 8.05 -11.83 -5.84
CA ILE A 22 7.27 -11.89 -7.09
C ILE A 22 6.16 -10.86 -7.07
N THR A 23 5.68 -10.53 -5.88
CA THR A 23 4.53 -9.64 -5.69
C THR A 23 4.84 -8.58 -4.64
N PRO A 24 5.01 -7.30 -5.04
CA PRO A 24 5.26 -6.21 -4.11
C PRO A 24 4.02 -5.80 -3.32
N TYR A 25 2.84 -6.12 -3.78
CA TYR A 25 1.56 -5.83 -3.12
C TYR A 25 0.51 -6.90 -3.41
N LEU A 26 -0.52 -6.96 -2.57
CA LEU A 26 -1.73 -7.76 -2.79
C LEU A 26 -2.94 -6.83 -2.87
N TYR A 27 -3.89 -7.20 -3.72
CA TYR A 27 -5.19 -6.55 -3.86
C TYR A 27 -6.31 -7.48 -3.41
N LYS A 28 -7.28 -6.94 -2.67
CA LYS A 28 -8.49 -7.65 -2.27
C LYS A 28 -9.71 -6.74 -2.35
N LYS A 29 -10.75 -7.18 -3.04
CA LYS A 29 -12.07 -6.54 -2.96
C LYS A 29 -12.71 -6.89 -1.62
N LEU A 30 -13.10 -5.88 -0.85
CA LEU A 30 -13.75 -6.07 0.45
C LEU A 30 -15.21 -6.45 0.28
N GLU A 31 -15.67 -7.38 1.12
CA GLU A 31 -17.09 -7.70 1.25
C GLU A 31 -17.86 -6.54 1.89
N LYS A 32 -19.13 -6.44 1.58
CA LYS A 32 -20.02 -5.36 2.07
C LYS A 32 -19.97 -5.15 3.57
N LYS A 33 -19.92 -6.23 4.35
CA LYS A 33 -19.88 -6.17 5.84
C LYS A 33 -18.67 -5.39 6.36
N TYR A 34 -17.49 -5.52 5.70
CA TYR A 34 -16.28 -4.78 6.06
C TYR A 34 -16.34 -3.33 5.60
N VAL A 35 -16.90 -3.09 4.43
CA VAL A 35 -17.13 -1.72 3.93
C VAL A 35 -18.10 -0.96 4.83
N ASP A 36 -19.19 -1.59 5.26
CA ASP A 36 -20.16 -1.00 6.19
C ASP A 36 -19.52 -0.70 7.56
N TYR A 37 -18.71 -1.63 8.06
CA TYR A 37 -17.95 -1.42 9.30
C TYR A 37 -16.99 -0.23 9.18
N LEU A 38 -16.21 -0.17 8.10
CA LEU A 38 -15.28 0.94 7.86
C LEU A 38 -16.00 2.27 7.79
N TRP A 39 -17.12 2.38 7.08
CA TRP A 39 -17.93 3.60 7.06
C TRP A 39 -18.43 4.02 8.43
N LYS A 40 -18.78 3.04 9.28
CA LYS A 40 -19.20 3.30 10.67
C LYS A 40 -18.07 3.94 11.48
N ILE A 41 -16.87 3.34 11.47
CA ILE A 41 -15.73 3.87 12.24
C ILE A 41 -15.19 5.18 11.67
N ILE A 42 -15.20 5.37 10.35
CA ILE A 42 -14.85 6.64 9.70
C ILE A 42 -15.80 7.77 10.14
N LYS A 43 -17.11 7.52 10.12
CA LYS A 43 -18.12 8.49 10.59
C LYS A 43 -17.91 8.85 12.07
N LYS A 44 -17.52 7.87 12.88
CA LYS A 44 -17.21 8.09 14.31
C LYS A 44 -15.96 8.95 14.47
N GLY A 45 -14.85 8.62 13.80
CA GLY A 45 -13.60 9.38 13.81
C GLY A 45 -13.82 10.84 13.36
N LYS A 46 -14.59 11.05 12.29
CA LYS A 46 -14.94 12.38 11.82
C LYS A 46 -15.68 13.23 12.87
N LYS A 47 -16.56 12.61 13.66
CA LYS A 47 -17.26 13.31 14.76
C LYS A 47 -16.34 13.66 15.92
N GLN A 48 -15.35 12.81 16.21
CA GLN A 48 -14.38 13.02 17.28
C GLN A 48 -13.36 14.10 16.95
N LYS A 49 -13.24 14.46 15.64
CA LYS A 49 -12.33 15.50 15.13
C LYS A 49 -10.86 15.31 15.56
N GLU A 50 -10.43 14.07 15.70
CA GLU A 50 -9.03 13.78 15.93
C GLU A 50 -8.26 14.06 14.63
N GLU A 51 -7.78 15.29 14.48
CA GLU A 51 -7.12 15.76 13.28
C GLU A 51 -5.83 14.96 13.03
N TYR A 52 -5.71 14.41 11.84
CA TYR A 52 -4.55 13.64 11.43
C TYR A 52 -3.70 14.36 10.37
N LYS A 53 -4.19 15.46 9.82
CA LYS A 53 -3.56 16.20 8.70
C LYS A 53 -2.11 16.62 8.95
N HIS A 54 -1.75 16.93 10.21
CA HIS A 54 -0.39 17.32 10.58
C HIS A 54 0.65 16.20 10.44
N ARG A 55 0.21 14.97 10.20
CA ARG A 55 1.06 13.79 9.94
C ARG A 55 1.16 13.43 8.47
N LEU A 56 0.43 14.12 7.61
CA LEU A 56 0.40 13.85 6.18
C LEU A 56 1.47 14.65 5.44
N ALA A 57 2.08 14.03 4.43
CA ALA A 57 3.02 14.70 3.55
C ALA A 57 2.34 15.67 2.56
N GLY A 58 1.05 15.44 2.27
CA GLY A 58 0.33 16.11 1.22
C GLY A 58 -0.57 17.27 1.66
N ASN A 59 -1.12 17.94 0.65
CA ASN A 59 -2.14 18.96 0.83
C ASN A 59 -3.52 18.29 0.90
N VAL A 60 -3.90 17.81 2.09
CA VAL A 60 -5.20 17.18 2.38
C VAL A 60 -5.84 17.91 3.54
N SER A 61 -6.93 18.63 3.30
CA SER A 61 -7.56 19.48 4.30
C SER A 61 -8.32 18.72 5.38
N ASN A 62 -8.83 17.52 5.07
CA ASN A 62 -9.61 16.71 5.98
C ASN A 62 -9.06 15.30 6.13
N SER A 63 -8.42 15.06 7.27
CA SER A 63 -7.92 13.75 7.67
C SER A 63 -8.24 13.50 9.14
N PHE A 64 -8.73 12.30 9.45
CA PHE A 64 -9.17 11.94 10.79
C PHE A 64 -8.61 10.58 11.18
N GLY A 65 -8.07 10.49 12.40
CA GLY A 65 -7.77 9.22 13.04
C GLY A 65 -9.05 8.39 13.21
N ILE A 66 -8.92 7.10 13.02
CA ILE A 66 -10.02 6.15 13.23
C ILE A 66 -9.56 5.01 14.12
N VAL A 67 -10.48 4.48 14.92
CA VAL A 67 -10.20 3.40 15.86
C VAL A 67 -10.88 2.13 15.37
N ASP A 68 -10.07 1.08 15.19
CA ASP A 68 -10.56 -0.25 14.89
C ASP A 68 -11.00 -0.94 16.19
N GLU A 69 -12.28 -0.84 16.49
CA GLU A 69 -12.84 -1.38 17.73
C GLU A 69 -12.62 -2.88 17.84
N LYS A 70 -12.01 -3.32 18.96
CA LYS A 70 -11.65 -4.72 19.23
C LYS A 70 -10.73 -5.34 18.17
N GLN A 71 -10.02 -4.53 17.40
CA GLN A 71 -9.15 -4.96 16.30
C GLN A 71 -9.90 -5.83 15.26
N TYR A 72 -11.16 -5.50 15.01
CA TYR A 72 -12.01 -6.30 14.14
C TYR A 72 -11.50 -6.33 12.71
N PHE A 73 -11.26 -5.15 12.12
CA PHE A 73 -10.73 -5.07 10.75
C PHE A 73 -9.32 -5.64 10.65
N PHE A 74 -8.50 -5.37 11.65
CA PHE A 74 -7.13 -5.91 11.71
C PHE A 74 -7.13 -7.44 11.69
N ASN A 75 -7.93 -8.08 12.54
CA ASN A 75 -7.97 -9.54 12.64
C ASN A 75 -8.62 -10.20 11.43
N GLU A 76 -9.72 -9.62 10.91
CA GLU A 76 -10.50 -10.22 9.83
C GLU A 76 -9.90 -9.97 8.43
N ILE A 77 -9.15 -8.89 8.25
CA ILE A 77 -8.63 -8.49 6.94
C ILE A 77 -7.11 -8.39 6.94
N CYS A 78 -6.51 -7.57 7.81
CA CYS A 78 -5.07 -7.31 7.73
C CYS A 78 -4.26 -8.59 8.02
N VAL A 79 -4.57 -9.34 9.06
CA VAL A 79 -3.85 -10.56 9.41
C VAL A 79 -3.90 -11.61 8.29
N PRO A 80 -5.07 -11.97 7.73
CA PRO A 80 -5.14 -12.88 6.59
C PRO A 80 -4.40 -12.39 5.35
N MET A 81 -4.44 -11.07 5.07
CA MET A 81 -3.72 -10.49 3.95
C MET A 81 -2.21 -10.57 4.15
N ILE A 82 -1.71 -10.32 5.35
CA ILE A 82 -0.28 -10.46 5.68
C ILE A 82 0.15 -11.92 5.55
N GLN A 83 -0.65 -12.86 6.03
CA GLN A 83 -0.36 -14.29 5.85
C GLN A 83 -0.29 -14.66 4.38
N LYS A 84 -1.26 -14.20 3.58
CA LYS A 84 -1.26 -14.45 2.14
C LYS A 84 -0.08 -13.80 1.43
N PHE A 85 0.32 -12.60 1.83
CA PHE A 85 1.49 -11.92 1.30
C PHE A 85 2.77 -12.73 1.55
N ARG A 86 2.93 -13.29 2.74
CA ARG A 86 4.04 -14.18 3.08
C ARG A 86 4.04 -15.47 2.24
N GLU A 87 2.87 -16.10 2.07
CA GLU A 87 2.72 -17.30 1.25
C GLU A 87 3.14 -17.07 -0.21
N VAL A 88 2.67 -15.99 -0.85
CA VAL A 88 2.97 -15.71 -2.26
C VAL A 88 4.43 -15.28 -2.47
N ASN A 89 5.10 -14.85 -1.43
CA ASN A 89 6.52 -14.56 -1.41
C ASN A 89 7.34 -15.75 -0.85
N HIS A 90 6.89 -16.97 -1.11
CA HIS A 90 7.58 -18.24 -0.78
C HIS A 90 7.80 -18.49 0.72
N GLY A 91 6.94 -18.00 1.56
CA GLY A 91 7.08 -18.09 3.00
C GLY A 91 8.20 -17.21 3.57
N GLU A 92 8.97 -16.57 2.73
CA GLU A 92 9.89 -15.54 3.14
C GLU A 92 9.10 -14.28 3.45
N ASP A 93 9.17 -13.84 4.67
CA ASP A 93 8.70 -12.52 5.03
C ASP A 93 9.75 -11.52 4.53
N PRO A 94 9.49 -10.75 3.46
CA PRO A 94 10.49 -9.81 2.95
C PRO A 94 10.91 -8.81 4.01
N VAL A 95 10.08 -8.61 5.04
CA VAL A 95 10.41 -7.77 6.19
C VAL A 95 11.43 -8.43 7.11
N ARG A 96 11.47 -9.75 7.22
CA ARG A 96 12.48 -10.45 8.06
C ARG A 96 13.90 -10.21 7.59
N ASN A 97 14.09 -9.97 6.31
CA ASN A 97 15.43 -9.70 5.76
C ASN A 97 15.93 -8.28 6.12
N PHE A 98 15.03 -7.38 6.51
CA PHE A 98 15.36 -5.98 6.82
C PHE A 98 15.21 -5.64 8.31
N VAL A 99 14.43 -6.42 9.05
CA VAL A 99 14.16 -6.17 10.47
C VAL A 99 14.30 -7.46 11.24
N THR A 100 15.17 -7.44 12.26
CA THR A 100 15.27 -8.55 13.22
C THR A 100 13.99 -8.60 14.04
N LEU A 101 13.03 -9.43 13.63
CA LEU A 101 11.81 -9.65 14.36
C LEU A 101 12.04 -10.71 15.44
N ASN A 102 11.73 -10.37 16.69
CA ASN A 102 11.55 -11.38 17.71
C ASN A 102 10.34 -12.26 17.30
N PRO A 103 10.48 -13.60 17.23
CA PRO A 103 9.38 -14.49 16.83
C PRO A 103 8.14 -14.37 17.73
N ASN A 104 8.30 -13.80 18.93
CA ASN A 104 7.21 -13.55 19.87
C ASN A 104 6.54 -12.18 19.68
N CYS A 105 7.04 -11.32 18.79
CA CYS A 105 6.40 -10.04 18.50
C CYS A 105 5.05 -10.25 17.82
N ARG A 106 4.02 -9.64 18.40
CA ARG A 106 2.69 -9.61 17.79
C ARG A 106 2.57 -8.41 16.87
N LEU A 107 1.96 -8.62 15.70
CA LEU A 107 1.56 -7.53 14.84
C LEU A 107 0.35 -6.80 15.46
N PHE A 108 0.29 -5.50 15.30
CA PHE A 108 -0.84 -4.67 15.68
C PHE A 108 -1.02 -3.53 14.68
N LEU A 109 -2.21 -2.99 14.61
CA LEU A 109 -2.52 -1.83 13.81
C LEU A 109 -1.99 -0.58 14.52
N HIS A 110 -0.89 -0.02 14.02
CA HIS A 110 -0.22 1.11 14.65
C HIS A 110 -0.94 2.43 14.39
N GLU A 111 -1.26 2.68 13.11
CA GLU A 111 -1.93 3.90 12.67
C GLU A 111 -3.05 3.55 11.70
N PHE A 112 -4.18 4.23 11.86
CA PHE A 112 -5.31 4.09 10.98
C PHE A 112 -6.06 5.41 10.87
N TRP A 113 -6.20 5.92 9.65
CA TRP A 113 -6.85 7.20 9.41
C TRP A 113 -7.63 7.20 8.10
N ALA A 114 -8.53 8.16 7.93
CA ALA A 114 -9.30 8.37 6.72
C ALA A 114 -9.05 9.77 6.16
N ASN A 115 -8.70 9.81 4.88
CA ASN A 115 -8.53 11.04 4.12
C ASN A 115 -9.80 11.34 3.31
N TYR A 116 -10.25 12.58 3.36
CA TYR A 116 -11.24 13.15 2.45
C TYR A 116 -10.50 14.13 1.54
N GLN A 117 -10.17 13.68 0.36
CA GLN A 117 -9.42 14.45 -0.62
C GLN A 117 -10.40 15.17 -1.56
N TYR A 118 -10.28 16.47 -1.63
CA TYR A 118 -11.09 17.33 -2.48
C TYR A 118 -10.38 17.67 -3.78
N LYS A 119 -11.06 18.38 -4.69
CA LYS A 119 -10.49 18.84 -5.94
C LYS A 119 -9.23 19.69 -5.68
N HIS A 120 -8.15 19.40 -6.41
CA HIS A 120 -6.82 20.02 -6.29
C HIS A 120 -6.03 19.66 -5.03
N GLU A 121 -6.55 18.81 -4.18
CA GLU A 121 -5.76 18.23 -3.10
C GLU A 121 -5.01 16.99 -3.59
N PHE A 122 -3.84 16.78 -3.06
CA PHE A 122 -3.00 15.63 -3.43
C PHE A 122 -2.12 15.19 -2.28
N ASN A 123 -1.70 13.93 -2.34
CA ASN A 123 -0.71 13.38 -1.45
C ASN A 123 0.51 13.00 -2.31
N PRO A 124 1.67 13.65 -2.15
CA PRO A 124 2.84 13.35 -2.95
C PRO A 124 3.39 11.96 -2.58
N PRO A 125 4.31 11.40 -3.38
CA PRO A 125 5.07 10.24 -2.99
C PRO A 125 5.70 10.44 -1.61
N HIS A 126 5.49 9.49 -0.71
CA HIS A 126 6.00 9.53 0.66
C HIS A 126 6.16 8.10 1.18
N TRP A 127 6.97 7.95 2.20
CA TRP A 127 7.17 6.65 2.82
C TRP A 127 6.34 6.50 4.09
N HIS A 128 6.04 5.27 4.43
CA HIS A 128 5.35 4.90 5.66
C HIS A 128 6.26 4.15 6.61
N GLY A 129 6.18 4.46 7.89
CA GLY A 129 6.75 3.63 8.94
C GLY A 129 5.93 2.34 9.12
N GLY A 130 6.52 1.35 9.83
CA GLY A 130 5.87 0.07 10.08
C GLY A 130 6.34 -1.04 9.15
N LEU A 131 5.85 -2.24 9.39
CA LEU A 131 6.25 -3.45 8.66
C LEU A 131 5.42 -3.65 7.39
N TYR A 132 4.15 -3.30 7.45
CA TYR A 132 3.18 -3.39 6.35
C TYR A 132 2.35 -2.14 6.32
N SER A 133 2.03 -1.68 5.12
CA SER A 133 1.11 -0.58 4.89
C SER A 133 -0.02 -1.04 3.98
N PHE A 134 -1.17 -0.40 4.10
CA PHE A 134 -2.31 -0.68 3.24
C PHE A 134 -3.08 0.60 2.90
N VAL A 135 -3.78 0.56 1.79
CA VAL A 135 -4.69 1.60 1.34
C VAL A 135 -6.05 0.99 1.04
N ILE A 136 -7.12 1.67 1.42
CA ILE A 136 -8.49 1.26 1.15
C ILE A 136 -9.21 2.38 0.41
N TRP A 137 -9.63 2.10 -0.82
CA TRP A 137 -10.44 3.04 -1.61
C TRP A 137 -11.90 2.88 -1.22
N MET A 138 -12.37 3.77 -0.33
CA MET A 138 -13.75 3.77 0.13
C MET A 138 -14.70 4.41 -0.88
N LYS A 139 -14.25 5.43 -1.59
CA LYS A 139 -15.00 6.12 -2.65
C LYS A 139 -14.03 6.85 -3.56
N ILE A 140 -14.10 6.57 -4.85
CA ILE A 140 -13.42 7.32 -5.91
C ILE A 140 -14.52 7.99 -6.74
N PRO A 141 -14.67 9.32 -6.68
CA PRO A 141 -15.80 10.03 -7.29
C PRO A 141 -15.56 10.43 -8.75
N TYR A 142 -14.56 9.92 -9.41
CA TYR A 142 -14.20 10.24 -10.79
C TYR A 142 -13.82 8.98 -11.57
N ASP A 143 -13.89 9.06 -12.89
CA ASP A 143 -13.35 8.08 -13.83
C ASP A 143 -11.92 8.51 -14.23
N TRP A 144 -10.99 7.57 -14.20
CA TRP A 144 -9.61 7.83 -14.58
C TRP A 144 -9.49 8.28 -16.06
N ASN A 145 -10.28 7.70 -16.97
CA ASN A 145 -10.27 8.07 -18.37
C ASN A 145 -10.65 9.55 -18.57
N GLU A 146 -11.54 10.09 -17.73
CA GLU A 146 -11.86 11.51 -17.75
C GLU A 146 -10.71 12.37 -17.23
N GLN A 147 -9.96 11.87 -16.25
CA GLN A 147 -8.84 12.61 -15.64
C GLN A 147 -7.66 12.75 -16.61
N ILE A 148 -7.32 11.72 -17.37
CA ILE A 148 -6.21 11.78 -18.34
C ILE A 148 -6.50 12.70 -19.53
N GLU A 149 -7.76 13.01 -19.80
CA GLU A 149 -8.18 13.92 -20.87
C GLU A 149 -8.21 15.39 -20.43
N LEU A 150 -7.92 15.71 -19.19
CA LEU A 150 -7.86 17.10 -18.71
C LEU A 150 -6.77 17.90 -19.45
N PRO A 151 -6.99 19.20 -19.74
CA PRO A 151 -6.09 20.02 -20.55
C PRO A 151 -4.64 20.03 -20.10
N GLN A 152 -4.39 19.95 -18.77
CA GLN A 152 -3.03 19.96 -18.21
C GLN A 152 -2.21 18.70 -18.54
N PHE A 153 -2.85 17.64 -19.03
CA PHE A 153 -2.16 16.40 -19.40
C PHE A 153 -2.02 16.20 -20.92
N GLN A 154 -2.56 17.09 -21.74
CA GLN A 154 -2.58 16.92 -23.21
C GLN A 154 -1.17 17.00 -23.84
N THR A 155 -0.20 17.62 -23.19
CA THR A 155 1.19 17.69 -23.65
C THR A 155 2.04 16.49 -23.23
N THR A 156 1.49 15.61 -22.38
CA THR A 156 2.19 14.41 -21.91
C THR A 156 1.76 13.22 -22.77
N LYS A 157 2.70 12.31 -23.07
CA LYS A 157 2.35 11.04 -23.73
C LYS A 157 1.30 10.30 -22.91
N VAL A 158 0.38 9.61 -23.59
CA VAL A 158 -0.77 8.95 -22.94
C VAL A 158 -0.31 7.96 -21.88
N GLU A 159 0.74 7.18 -22.18
CA GLU A 159 1.33 6.20 -21.27
C GLU A 159 1.97 6.81 -20.03
N ASP A 160 2.33 8.09 -20.08
CA ASP A 160 2.97 8.81 -18.98
C ASP A 160 1.99 9.68 -18.16
N ARG A 161 0.70 9.67 -18.50
CA ARG A 161 -0.32 10.45 -17.81
C ARG A 161 -0.72 9.81 -16.50
N LYS A 162 -0.33 10.42 -15.40
CA LYS A 162 -0.56 9.90 -14.03
C LYS A 162 -1.64 10.67 -13.26
N ALA A 163 -2.65 11.17 -13.95
CA ALA A 163 -3.73 11.95 -13.35
C ALA A 163 -4.63 11.10 -12.46
N GLY A 164 -4.79 11.51 -11.20
CA GLY A 164 -5.69 10.86 -10.27
C GLY A 164 -5.33 9.40 -9.93
N MET A 165 -4.11 8.99 -10.19
CA MET A 165 -3.62 7.65 -9.89
C MET A 165 -3.08 7.55 -8.47
N PHE A 166 -3.06 6.32 -7.98
CA PHE A 166 -2.31 5.93 -6.80
C PHE A 166 -1.20 4.98 -7.24
N GLU A 167 0.00 5.22 -6.74
CA GLU A 167 1.17 4.42 -7.11
C GLU A 167 1.84 3.89 -5.87
N PHE A 168 2.31 2.63 -5.95
CA PHE A 168 3.29 2.09 -5.02
C PHE A 168 4.66 2.18 -5.68
N GLU A 169 5.54 2.99 -5.11
CA GLU A 169 6.93 3.03 -5.54
C GLU A 169 7.79 2.12 -4.65
N TYR A 170 8.63 1.31 -5.25
CA TYR A 170 9.57 0.45 -4.54
C TYR A 170 10.87 0.33 -5.33
N SER A 171 11.96 0.08 -4.62
CA SER A 171 13.24 -0.22 -5.27
C SER A 171 13.38 -1.71 -5.53
N ASP A 172 13.75 -2.07 -6.74
CA ASP A 172 14.10 -3.44 -7.07
C ASP A 172 15.50 -3.81 -6.54
N THR A 173 15.88 -5.08 -6.70
CA THR A 173 17.19 -5.59 -6.23
C THR A 173 18.41 -4.93 -6.90
N ARG A 174 18.20 -4.17 -7.96
CA ARG A 174 19.24 -3.39 -8.66
C ARG A 174 19.26 -1.94 -8.21
N GLY A 175 18.36 -1.54 -7.32
CA GLY A 175 18.19 -0.17 -6.87
C GLY A 175 17.40 0.71 -7.84
N GLU A 176 16.74 0.13 -8.86
CA GLU A 176 15.87 0.87 -9.76
C GLU A 176 14.51 1.08 -9.10
N THR A 177 13.95 2.29 -9.21
CA THR A 177 12.58 2.58 -8.77
C THR A 177 11.58 1.96 -9.75
N ARG A 178 10.60 1.26 -9.22
CA ARG A 178 9.46 0.66 -9.92
C ARG A 178 8.14 1.20 -9.35
N SER A 179 7.13 1.31 -10.18
CA SER A 179 5.78 1.70 -9.80
C SER A 179 4.73 0.86 -10.51
#